data_196e1e163288efa00dd5500dc9d453a4
#
_entry.id   196e1e163288efa00dd5500dc9d453a4
#
_cell.length_a   1.000
_cell.length_b   1.000
_cell.length_c   1.000
_cell.angle_alpha   90.00
_cell.angle_beta   90.00
_cell.angle_gamma   90.00
#
_symmetry.space_group_name_H-M   'P 1'
#
loop_
_entity.id
_entity.type
_entity.pdbx_description
1 polymer ?
#
loop_
_entity_poly.entity_id
_entity_poly.type
_entity_poly.pdbx_seq_one_letter_code
_entity_poly.pdbx_strand_id
1 'polypeptide(L)'
;SEMCIRDRSQTRPNGLYMEKVSVPIGVIGIVYEARPNVTVDGAALCLKSGNAVILRGGKEAIHSNRMLAQVMRDALFNAGIVQDAVALVQDTSRASATEMMHMKGYIDCLIPRGGKGLIAAVCENATVPVIETGSGNCHIYVDATADVDMAADIIFNAKTQRIGGCNACESLVIHRDIIDHALPAIKLRLDEKNVDCLLYTSDAAD
;
A
#
# COMPACT_ATOMS: atom_id res chain seq x y z
N SER A 1 4.57 -20.11 -0.62
CA SER A 1 4.07 -20.03 0.76
C SER A 1 2.59 -20.36 0.75
N GLU A 2 2.21 -21.46 1.35
CA GLU A 2 0.82 -21.78 1.62
C GLU A 2 0.27 -20.69 2.52
N MET A 3 -0.65 -19.88 2.00
CA MET A 3 -1.53 -19.11 2.89
C MET A 3 -2.31 -20.17 3.67
N CYS A 4 -1.89 -20.43 4.90
CA CYS A 4 -2.57 -21.37 5.78
C CYS A 4 -3.99 -20.85 5.99
N ILE A 5 -4.93 -21.42 5.27
CA ILE A 5 -6.35 -21.37 5.61
C ILE A 5 -6.41 -22.14 6.94
N ARG A 6 -6.26 -21.43 8.04
CA ARG A 6 -6.54 -22.00 9.37
C ARG A 6 -8.05 -21.89 9.57
N ASP A 7 -8.73 -22.88 9.08
CA ASP A 7 -10.13 -23.09 9.42
C ASP A 7 -10.21 -23.26 10.94
N ARG A 8 -10.87 -22.30 11.59
CA ARG A 8 -11.19 -22.44 13.01
C ARG A 8 -12.61 -22.96 13.09
N SER A 9 -12.75 -24.21 13.50
CA SER A 9 -14.04 -24.82 13.80
C SER A 9 -14.35 -24.74 15.28
N GLN A 10 -15.62 -24.56 15.64
CA GLN A 10 -16.11 -24.58 17.01
C GLN A 10 -17.50 -25.18 17.07
N THR A 11 -17.67 -26.14 17.97
CA THR A 11 -19.03 -26.64 18.31
C THR A 11 -19.55 -25.88 19.53
N ARG A 12 -20.73 -25.29 19.38
CA ARG A 12 -21.43 -24.58 20.46
C ARG A 12 -22.09 -25.58 21.42
N PRO A 13 -22.42 -25.19 22.67
CA PRO A 13 -23.09 -26.07 23.64
C PRO A 13 -24.44 -26.64 23.17
N ASN A 14 -25.12 -25.94 22.24
CA ASN A 14 -26.37 -26.40 21.63
C ASN A 14 -26.16 -27.36 20.44
N GLY A 15 -24.93 -27.81 20.18
CA GLY A 15 -24.58 -28.72 19.08
C GLY A 15 -24.35 -28.06 17.73
N LEU A 16 -24.49 -26.74 17.60
CA LEU A 16 -24.20 -26.01 16.35
C LEU A 16 -22.69 -26.08 16.07
N TYR A 17 -22.33 -26.66 14.93
CA TYR A 17 -20.96 -26.64 14.40
C TYR A 17 -20.76 -25.39 13.54
N MET A 18 -19.75 -24.61 13.85
CA MET A 18 -19.38 -23.40 13.10
C MET A 18 -17.97 -23.56 12.58
N GLU A 19 -17.76 -23.16 11.34
CA GLU A 19 -16.48 -23.18 10.66
C GLU A 19 -16.20 -21.82 10.02
N LYS A 20 -14.99 -21.29 10.19
CA LYS A 20 -14.53 -20.08 9.53
C LYS A 20 -13.68 -20.49 8.32
N VAL A 21 -14.24 -20.28 7.13
CA VAL A 21 -13.62 -20.63 5.86
C VAL A 21 -13.24 -19.36 5.11
N SER A 22 -12.05 -19.34 4.49
CA SER A 22 -11.65 -18.26 3.58
C SER A 22 -12.26 -18.51 2.19
N VAL A 23 -12.87 -17.48 1.62
CA VAL A 23 -13.45 -17.52 0.27
C VAL A 23 -12.95 -16.36 -0.56
N PRO A 24 -12.89 -16.48 -1.91
CA PRO A 24 -12.62 -15.33 -2.77
C PRO A 24 -13.64 -14.22 -2.58
N ILE A 25 -13.19 -12.97 -2.76
CA ILE A 25 -14.09 -11.80 -2.74
C ILE A 25 -14.91 -11.76 -4.02
N GLY A 26 -14.29 -12.10 -5.17
CA GLY A 26 -14.88 -12.05 -6.49
C GLY A 26 -14.04 -11.26 -7.48
N VAL A 27 -14.56 -10.14 -7.99
CA VAL A 27 -13.86 -9.24 -8.90
C VAL A 27 -13.34 -8.04 -8.12
N ILE A 28 -12.02 -7.88 -8.11
CA ILE A 28 -11.34 -6.77 -7.41
C ILE A 28 -10.95 -5.70 -8.44
N GLY A 29 -11.40 -4.47 -8.22
CA GLY A 29 -10.95 -3.32 -8.96
C GLY A 29 -9.74 -2.67 -8.28
N ILE A 30 -8.64 -2.42 -8.99
CA ILE A 30 -7.49 -1.70 -8.46
C ILE A 30 -7.27 -0.42 -9.27
N VAL A 31 -7.44 0.73 -8.62
CA VAL A 31 -7.16 2.06 -9.21
C VAL A 31 -5.83 2.55 -8.67
N TYR A 32 -4.84 2.74 -9.54
CA TYR A 32 -3.48 3.07 -9.11
C TYR A 32 -2.80 4.12 -9.99
N GLU A 33 -1.83 4.80 -9.41
CA GLU A 33 -1.01 5.82 -10.08
C GLU A 33 0.21 5.19 -10.79
N ALA A 34 1.20 5.99 -11.12
CA ALA A 34 2.38 5.69 -11.94
C ALA A 34 3.35 4.65 -11.34
N ARG A 35 2.88 3.44 -11.02
CA ARG A 35 3.70 2.34 -10.49
C ARG A 35 3.42 1.05 -11.26
N PRO A 36 4.16 0.76 -12.35
CA PRO A 36 3.92 -0.42 -13.18
C PRO A 36 3.97 -1.76 -12.42
N ASN A 37 4.78 -1.84 -11.36
CA ASN A 37 4.85 -3.03 -10.53
C ASN A 37 3.51 -3.38 -9.86
N VAL A 38 2.66 -2.40 -9.57
CA VAL A 38 1.31 -2.64 -8.99
C VAL A 38 0.45 -3.47 -9.94
N THR A 39 0.65 -3.35 -11.26
CA THR A 39 -0.03 -4.16 -12.26
C THR A 39 0.20 -5.65 -12.01
N VAL A 40 1.46 -6.03 -11.77
CA VAL A 40 1.84 -7.44 -11.55
C VAL A 40 1.51 -7.89 -10.13
N ASP A 41 1.90 -7.09 -9.14
CA ASP A 41 1.69 -7.42 -7.73
C ASP A 41 0.20 -7.59 -7.41
N GLY A 42 -0.63 -6.62 -7.86
CA GLY A 42 -2.06 -6.66 -7.65
C GLY A 42 -2.73 -7.85 -8.34
N ALA A 43 -2.39 -8.11 -9.60
CA ALA A 43 -2.93 -9.24 -10.33
C ALA A 43 -2.51 -10.58 -9.71
N ALA A 44 -1.24 -10.74 -9.37
CA ALA A 44 -0.73 -11.99 -8.79
C ALA A 44 -1.39 -12.30 -7.45
N LEU A 45 -1.59 -11.28 -6.58
CA LEU A 45 -2.25 -11.46 -5.29
C LEU A 45 -3.75 -11.79 -5.46
N CYS A 46 -4.44 -11.13 -6.39
CA CYS A 46 -5.84 -11.42 -6.68
C CYS A 46 -6.00 -12.85 -7.20
N LEU A 47 -5.23 -13.26 -8.20
CA LEU A 47 -5.27 -14.61 -8.76
C LEU A 47 -4.92 -15.67 -7.72
N LYS A 48 -3.88 -15.46 -6.91
CA LYS A 48 -3.46 -16.40 -5.87
C LYS A 48 -4.53 -16.59 -4.79
N SER A 49 -5.36 -15.59 -4.55
CA SER A 49 -6.49 -15.65 -3.63
C SER A 49 -7.82 -16.03 -4.28
N GLY A 50 -7.80 -16.46 -5.56
CA GLY A 50 -8.97 -16.94 -6.29
C GLY A 50 -9.88 -15.85 -6.84
N ASN A 51 -9.39 -14.59 -6.91
CA ASN A 51 -10.16 -13.45 -7.41
C ASN A 51 -9.77 -13.11 -8.86
N ALA A 52 -10.71 -12.56 -9.62
CA ALA A 52 -10.41 -11.81 -10.84
C ALA A 52 -10.04 -10.38 -10.51
N VAL A 53 -9.36 -9.69 -11.42
CA VAL A 53 -8.91 -8.30 -11.21
C VAL A 53 -9.14 -7.42 -12.43
N ILE A 54 -9.65 -6.22 -12.19
CA ILE A 54 -9.72 -5.12 -13.15
C ILE A 54 -8.74 -4.04 -12.71
N LEU A 55 -7.74 -3.80 -13.53
CA LEU A 55 -6.64 -2.88 -13.27
C LEU A 55 -6.87 -1.56 -14.01
N ARG A 56 -6.75 -0.44 -13.31
CA ARG A 56 -6.79 0.90 -13.90
C ARG A 56 -5.59 1.72 -13.41
N GLY A 57 -4.55 1.77 -14.22
CA GLY A 57 -3.32 2.53 -13.94
C GLY A 57 -3.34 3.95 -14.46
N GLY A 58 -2.39 4.78 -13.99
CA GLY A 58 -2.17 6.13 -14.47
C GLY A 58 -1.69 6.17 -15.93
N LYS A 59 -1.90 7.33 -16.59
CA LYS A 59 -1.50 7.54 -18.00
C LYS A 59 0.01 7.47 -18.22
N GLU A 60 0.79 7.80 -17.19
CA GLU A 60 2.25 7.87 -17.23
C GLU A 60 2.90 6.51 -17.52
N ALA A 61 2.25 5.42 -17.08
CA ALA A 61 2.77 4.06 -17.19
C ALA A 61 1.93 3.16 -18.11
N ILE A 62 1.02 3.70 -18.91
CA ILE A 62 0.03 2.90 -19.65
C ILE A 62 0.68 1.88 -20.61
N HIS A 63 1.77 2.24 -21.27
CA HIS A 63 2.48 1.33 -22.18
C HIS A 63 3.09 0.14 -21.44
N SER A 64 3.74 0.39 -20.29
CA SER A 64 4.28 -0.66 -19.41
C SER A 64 3.15 -1.54 -18.86
N ASN A 65 2.07 -0.92 -18.39
CA ASN A 65 0.91 -1.65 -17.84
C ASN A 65 0.27 -2.55 -18.89
N ARG A 66 0.14 -2.10 -20.15
CA ARG A 66 -0.36 -2.90 -21.27
C ARG A 66 0.49 -4.13 -21.52
N MET A 67 1.80 -3.94 -21.60
CA MET A 67 2.73 -5.06 -21.83
C MET A 67 2.68 -6.06 -20.68
N LEU A 68 2.72 -5.60 -19.44
CA LEU A 68 2.65 -6.46 -18.26
C LEU A 68 1.33 -7.22 -18.19
N ALA A 69 0.19 -6.55 -18.44
CA ALA A 69 -1.10 -7.21 -18.48
C ALA A 69 -1.17 -8.27 -19.58
N GLN A 70 -0.62 -7.98 -20.77
CA GLN A 70 -0.59 -8.95 -21.86
C GLN A 70 0.23 -10.20 -21.51
N VAL A 71 1.43 -10.02 -20.96
CA VAL A 71 2.28 -11.14 -20.51
C VAL A 71 1.56 -12.02 -19.48
N MET A 72 0.86 -11.39 -18.52
CA MET A 72 0.09 -12.17 -17.54
C MET A 72 -1.09 -12.91 -18.17
N ARG A 73 -1.82 -12.30 -19.10
CA ARG A 73 -2.93 -12.92 -19.83
C ARG A 73 -2.44 -14.11 -20.66
N ASP A 74 -1.29 -13.99 -21.32
CA ASP A 74 -0.67 -15.08 -22.09
C ASP A 74 -0.21 -16.23 -21.17
N ALA A 75 0.34 -15.91 -20.00
CA ALA A 75 0.70 -16.91 -19.00
C ALA A 75 -0.53 -17.65 -18.46
N LEU A 76 -1.64 -16.95 -18.21
CA LEU A 76 -2.91 -17.55 -17.80
C LEU A 76 -3.44 -18.51 -18.87
N PHE A 77 -3.43 -18.08 -20.14
CA PHE A 77 -3.83 -18.93 -21.27
C PHE A 77 -3.02 -20.21 -21.33
N ASN A 78 -1.68 -20.10 -21.23
CA ASN A 78 -0.78 -21.26 -21.25
C ASN A 78 -0.99 -22.19 -20.04
N ALA A 79 -1.48 -21.66 -18.93
CA ALA A 79 -1.84 -22.43 -17.74
C ALA A 79 -3.28 -22.99 -17.77
N GLY A 80 -4.04 -22.79 -18.85
CA GLY A 80 -5.43 -23.22 -18.97
C GLY A 80 -6.42 -22.40 -18.12
N ILE A 81 -6.04 -21.19 -17.74
CA ILE A 81 -6.87 -20.26 -16.96
C ILE A 81 -7.45 -19.19 -17.90
N VAL A 82 -8.66 -18.74 -17.60
CA VAL A 82 -9.32 -17.68 -18.38
C VAL A 82 -8.50 -16.40 -18.36
N GLN A 83 -8.11 -15.90 -19.55
CA GLN A 83 -7.30 -14.68 -19.66
C GLN A 83 -7.99 -13.45 -19.06
N ASP A 84 -9.33 -13.40 -19.09
CA ASP A 84 -10.12 -12.29 -18.57
C ASP A 84 -10.15 -12.23 -17.04
N ALA A 85 -9.56 -13.21 -16.35
CA ALA A 85 -9.27 -13.09 -14.92
C ALA A 85 -8.33 -11.90 -14.60
N VAL A 86 -7.60 -11.40 -15.62
CA VAL A 86 -6.83 -10.14 -15.54
C VAL A 86 -7.26 -9.22 -16.67
N ALA A 87 -7.91 -8.12 -16.33
CA ALA A 87 -8.33 -7.08 -17.27
C ALA A 87 -7.61 -5.75 -16.96
N LEU A 88 -7.21 -5.02 -18.00
CA LEU A 88 -6.65 -3.67 -17.89
C LEU A 88 -7.53 -2.66 -18.61
N VAL A 89 -8.00 -1.66 -17.91
CA VAL A 89 -8.72 -0.51 -18.48
C VAL A 89 -7.76 0.29 -19.35
N GLN A 90 -8.08 0.41 -20.64
CA GLN A 90 -7.23 1.08 -21.63
C GLN A 90 -7.38 2.61 -21.59
N ASP A 91 -8.55 3.09 -21.21
CA ASP A 91 -8.81 4.52 -21.04
C ASP A 91 -8.20 5.02 -19.73
N THR A 92 -7.30 5.99 -19.85
CA THR A 92 -6.61 6.61 -18.71
C THR A 92 -7.24 7.93 -18.27
N SER A 93 -8.42 8.29 -18.81
CA SER A 93 -9.16 9.47 -18.40
C SER A 93 -9.64 9.38 -16.95
N ARG A 94 -9.91 10.52 -16.31
CA ARG A 94 -10.54 10.51 -14.98
C ARG A 94 -11.93 9.90 -15.00
N ALA A 95 -12.66 10.06 -16.13
CA ALA A 95 -13.98 9.49 -16.30
C ALA A 95 -13.98 7.98 -16.13
N SER A 96 -13.02 7.26 -16.73
CA SER A 96 -12.91 5.80 -16.58
C SER A 96 -12.70 5.36 -15.14
N ALA A 97 -11.94 6.12 -14.35
CA ALA A 97 -11.78 5.82 -12.92
C ALA A 97 -13.07 6.05 -12.14
N THR A 98 -13.78 7.14 -12.44
CA THR A 98 -15.09 7.44 -11.81
C THR A 98 -16.13 6.38 -12.17
N GLU A 99 -16.19 5.97 -13.43
CA GLU A 99 -17.09 4.91 -13.87
C GLU A 99 -16.82 3.61 -13.10
N MET A 100 -15.55 3.23 -12.97
CA MET A 100 -15.14 2.04 -12.22
C MET A 100 -15.58 2.08 -10.75
N MET A 101 -15.62 3.27 -10.12
CA MET A 101 -16.11 3.47 -8.75
C MET A 101 -17.62 3.15 -8.61
N HIS A 102 -18.36 3.21 -9.71
CA HIS A 102 -19.81 3.01 -9.73
C HIS A 102 -20.24 1.65 -10.30
N MET A 103 -19.30 0.78 -10.66
CA MET A 103 -19.58 -0.54 -11.27
C MET A 103 -20.07 -1.58 -10.26
N LYS A 104 -21.04 -1.20 -9.42
CA LYS A 104 -21.69 -2.13 -8.48
C LYS A 104 -22.38 -3.27 -9.23
N GLY A 105 -22.12 -4.50 -8.79
CA GLY A 105 -22.61 -5.71 -9.46
C GLY A 105 -21.65 -6.28 -10.53
N TYR A 106 -20.59 -5.55 -10.87
CA TYR A 106 -19.49 -6.02 -11.71
C TYR A 106 -18.17 -6.07 -10.96
N ILE A 107 -18.00 -5.18 -9.97
CA ILE A 107 -16.84 -5.13 -9.08
C ILE A 107 -17.34 -5.32 -7.65
N ASP A 108 -16.75 -6.27 -6.94
CA ASP A 108 -17.12 -6.60 -5.57
C ASP A 108 -16.34 -5.77 -4.54
N CYS A 109 -15.13 -5.33 -4.88
CA CYS A 109 -14.28 -4.53 -4.01
C CYS A 109 -13.33 -3.65 -4.82
N LEU A 110 -13.14 -2.41 -4.39
CA LEU A 110 -12.17 -1.46 -4.95
C LEU A 110 -11.00 -1.25 -3.99
N ILE A 111 -9.78 -1.23 -4.55
CA ILE A 111 -8.54 -0.95 -3.81
C ILE A 111 -7.83 0.23 -4.47
N PRO A 112 -7.91 1.44 -3.90
CA PRO A 112 -7.11 2.57 -4.37
C PRO A 112 -5.66 2.43 -3.94
N ARG A 113 -4.72 2.72 -4.84
CA ARG A 113 -3.28 2.67 -4.60
C ARG A 113 -2.57 3.90 -5.18
N GLY A 114 -2.35 4.91 -4.36
CA GLY A 114 -1.75 6.18 -4.82
C GLY A 114 -1.62 7.19 -3.70
N GLY A 115 -1.55 8.46 -4.07
CA GLY A 115 -1.50 9.57 -3.13
C GLY A 115 -2.81 9.81 -2.39
N LYS A 116 -2.76 10.61 -1.33
CA LYS A 116 -3.93 10.96 -0.48
C LYS A 116 -5.14 11.41 -1.30
N GLY A 117 -4.91 12.21 -2.37
CA GLY A 117 -5.99 12.73 -3.21
C GLY A 117 -6.74 11.64 -3.99
N LEU A 118 -6.03 10.63 -4.51
CA LEU A 118 -6.69 9.50 -5.18
C LEU A 118 -7.50 8.66 -4.18
N ILE A 119 -6.91 8.37 -3.03
CA ILE A 119 -7.57 7.57 -1.99
C ILE A 119 -8.85 8.27 -1.52
N ALA A 120 -8.76 9.56 -1.17
CA ALA A 120 -9.90 10.34 -0.75
C ALA A 120 -11.00 10.38 -1.83
N ALA A 121 -10.62 10.65 -3.09
CA ALA A 121 -11.58 10.69 -4.19
C ALA A 121 -12.31 9.35 -4.40
N VAL A 122 -11.62 8.21 -4.23
CA VAL A 122 -12.24 6.88 -4.32
C VAL A 122 -13.16 6.65 -3.13
N CYS A 123 -12.72 6.94 -1.91
CA CYS A 123 -13.52 6.70 -0.70
C CYS A 123 -14.80 7.57 -0.66
N GLU A 124 -14.72 8.81 -1.14
CA GLU A 124 -15.84 9.75 -1.16
C GLU A 124 -16.88 9.44 -2.25
N ASN A 125 -16.44 8.90 -3.40
CA ASN A 125 -17.29 8.78 -4.58
C ASN A 125 -17.69 7.34 -4.92
N ALA A 126 -17.01 6.32 -4.37
CA ALA A 126 -17.31 4.94 -4.75
C ALA A 126 -18.63 4.45 -4.16
N THR A 127 -19.42 3.77 -4.99
CA THR A 127 -20.59 3.00 -4.57
C THR A 127 -20.28 1.52 -4.38
N VAL A 128 -19.12 1.08 -4.87
CA VAL A 128 -18.53 -0.24 -4.63
C VAL A 128 -17.80 -0.21 -3.28
N PRO A 129 -17.83 -1.30 -2.49
CA PRO A 129 -17.04 -1.39 -1.26
C PRO A 129 -15.57 -1.10 -1.50
N VAL A 130 -14.94 -0.29 -0.63
CA VAL A 130 -13.54 0.13 -0.76
C VAL A 130 -12.71 -0.44 0.39
N ILE A 131 -11.55 -1.00 0.06
CA ILE A 131 -10.49 -1.30 1.02
C ILE A 131 -9.39 -0.26 0.78
N GLU A 132 -9.30 0.72 1.68
CA GLU A 132 -8.29 1.77 1.58
C GLU A 132 -7.07 1.47 2.44
N THR A 133 -5.94 2.05 2.04
CA THR A 133 -4.74 2.15 2.86
C THR A 133 -4.64 3.56 3.40
N GLY A 134 -4.42 3.71 4.69
CA GLY A 134 -4.12 5.03 5.28
C GLY A 134 -2.81 5.63 4.73
N SER A 135 -2.57 6.90 5.00
CA SER A 135 -1.27 7.51 4.74
C SER A 135 -0.26 7.03 5.79
N GLY A 136 0.88 6.51 5.32
CA GLY A 136 1.99 6.17 6.20
C GLY A 136 2.67 7.43 6.73
N ASN A 137 3.08 7.39 7.99
CA ASN A 137 4.02 8.33 8.59
C ASN A 137 5.15 7.50 9.21
N CYS A 138 6.36 7.63 8.67
CA CYS A 138 7.48 6.80 9.07
C CYS A 138 8.22 7.42 10.24
N HIS A 139 8.29 6.67 11.33
CA HIS A 139 8.94 7.08 12.57
C HIS A 139 10.23 6.31 12.77
N ILE A 140 11.25 6.97 13.34
CA ILE A 140 12.44 6.32 13.86
C ILE A 140 12.51 6.59 15.35
N TYR A 141 12.70 5.56 16.16
CA TYR A 141 12.97 5.67 17.58
C TYR A 141 14.45 5.41 17.86
N VAL A 142 15.08 6.32 18.57
CA VAL A 142 16.47 6.20 19.04
C VAL A 142 16.45 5.88 20.52
N ASP A 143 16.77 4.64 20.84
CA ASP A 143 16.77 4.11 22.19
C ASP A 143 17.95 4.63 23.04
N ALA A 144 17.84 4.56 24.39
CA ALA A 144 18.90 4.96 25.30
C ALA A 144 20.23 4.20 25.09
N THR A 145 20.17 2.99 24.53
CA THR A 145 21.34 2.15 24.26
C THR A 145 21.87 2.27 22.83
N ALA A 146 21.30 3.17 22.03
CA ALA A 146 21.68 3.30 20.63
C ALA A 146 23.09 3.86 20.47
N ASP A 147 23.80 3.39 19.46
CA ASP A 147 24.98 4.06 18.91
C ASP A 147 24.54 5.31 18.17
N VAL A 148 24.97 6.48 18.68
CA VAL A 148 24.51 7.79 18.20
C VAL A 148 24.98 8.07 16.78
N ASP A 149 26.18 7.69 16.41
CA ASP A 149 26.73 7.93 15.06
C ASP A 149 25.99 7.07 14.04
N MET A 150 25.78 5.80 14.36
CA MET A 150 24.96 4.90 13.54
C MET A 150 23.53 5.41 13.40
N ALA A 151 22.91 5.86 14.47
CA ALA A 151 21.56 6.41 14.45
C ALA A 151 21.48 7.66 13.53
N ALA A 152 22.46 8.56 13.62
CA ALA A 152 22.53 9.75 12.78
C ALA A 152 22.64 9.39 11.29
N ASP A 153 23.47 8.41 10.94
CA ASP A 153 23.62 7.94 9.55
C ASP A 153 22.36 7.27 9.02
N ILE A 154 21.71 6.43 9.82
CA ILE A 154 20.44 5.80 9.46
C ILE A 154 19.36 6.85 9.21
N ILE A 155 19.21 7.82 10.11
CA ILE A 155 18.22 8.91 10.01
C ILE A 155 18.50 9.77 8.77
N PHE A 156 19.76 10.14 8.56
CA PHE A 156 20.18 10.90 7.39
C PHE A 156 19.78 10.17 6.10
N ASN A 157 20.13 8.90 5.98
CA ASN A 157 19.76 8.11 4.80
C ASN A 157 18.25 7.98 4.64
N ALA A 158 17.53 7.64 5.71
CA ALA A 158 16.09 7.46 5.68
C ALA A 158 15.33 8.74 5.29
N LYS A 159 15.87 9.92 5.64
CA LYS A 159 15.27 11.21 5.30
C LYS A 159 15.67 11.70 3.91
N THR A 160 16.93 11.51 3.49
CA THR A 160 17.48 12.26 2.35
C THR A 160 17.65 11.44 1.07
N GLN A 161 17.65 10.11 1.14
CA GLN A 161 17.83 9.24 -0.03
C GLN A 161 16.71 9.44 -1.07
N ARG A 162 15.45 9.47 -0.63
CA ARG A 162 14.29 9.66 -1.50
C ARG A 162 13.14 10.29 -0.74
N ILE A 163 13.09 11.62 -0.71
CA ILE A 163 12.12 12.39 0.07
C ILE A 163 10.66 12.08 -0.32
N GLY A 164 10.39 11.86 -1.61
CA GLY A 164 9.05 11.54 -2.11
C GLY A 164 8.63 10.07 -1.93
N GLY A 165 9.41 9.26 -1.24
CA GLY A 165 9.05 7.88 -0.93
C GLY A 165 8.10 7.81 0.27
N CYS A 166 7.11 6.90 0.22
CA CYS A 166 6.19 6.67 1.34
C CYS A 166 6.88 6.07 2.59
N ASN A 167 8.15 5.68 2.47
CA ASN A 167 9.00 5.13 3.52
C ASN A 167 10.12 6.10 3.95
N ALA A 168 10.10 7.35 3.49
CA ALA A 168 11.02 8.38 3.98
C ALA A 168 10.69 8.71 5.45
N CYS A 169 11.72 8.95 6.25
CA CYS A 169 11.53 9.35 7.65
C CYS A 169 10.84 10.71 7.73
N GLU A 170 9.75 10.79 8.49
CA GLU A 170 8.98 12.03 8.71
C GLU A 170 9.02 12.46 10.17
N SER A 171 9.17 11.53 11.09
CA SER A 171 9.17 11.78 12.53
C SER A 171 10.26 11.00 13.23
N LEU A 172 10.81 11.61 14.27
CA LEU A 172 11.89 11.07 15.07
C LEU A 172 11.54 11.19 16.56
N VAL A 173 11.71 10.10 17.29
CA VAL A 173 11.57 10.04 18.74
C VAL A 173 12.90 9.64 19.34
N ILE A 174 13.43 10.42 20.28
CA ILE A 174 14.71 10.16 20.95
C ILE A 174 14.46 9.92 22.43
N HIS A 175 15.06 8.85 22.98
CA HIS A 175 15.00 8.57 24.40
C HIS A 175 15.59 9.74 25.20
N ARG A 176 14.93 10.12 26.31
CA ARG A 176 15.29 11.29 27.13
C ARG A 176 16.75 11.27 27.58
N ASP A 177 17.25 10.09 27.98
CA ASP A 177 18.58 9.97 28.60
C ASP A 177 19.74 10.25 27.63
N ILE A 178 19.50 10.20 26.32
CA ILE A 178 20.54 10.42 25.29
C ILE A 178 20.28 11.65 24.42
N ILE A 179 19.18 12.39 24.66
CA ILE A 179 18.76 13.49 23.78
C ILE A 179 19.85 14.56 23.63
N ASP A 180 20.56 14.89 24.73
CA ASP A 180 21.60 15.92 24.75
C ASP A 180 22.81 15.59 23.85
N HIS A 181 23.03 14.30 23.59
CA HIS A 181 24.12 13.84 22.71
C HIS A 181 23.62 13.50 21.31
N ALA A 182 22.47 12.81 21.22
CA ALA A 182 21.94 12.33 19.96
C ALA A 182 21.39 13.46 19.09
N LEU A 183 20.65 14.40 19.67
CA LEU A 183 20.01 15.47 18.90
C LEU A 183 21.02 16.38 18.16
N PRO A 184 22.12 16.85 18.77
CA PRO A 184 23.14 17.64 18.06
C PRO A 184 23.82 16.85 16.93
N ALA A 185 24.16 15.57 17.16
CA ALA A 185 24.80 14.72 16.15
C ALA A 185 23.87 14.48 14.95
N ILE A 186 22.61 14.14 15.19
CA ILE A 186 21.59 13.95 14.14
C ILE A 186 21.35 15.25 13.38
N LYS A 187 21.23 16.38 14.08
CA LYS A 187 21.01 17.69 13.46
C LYS A 187 22.16 18.06 12.54
N LEU A 188 23.41 17.87 13.00
CA LEU A 188 24.61 18.15 12.20
C LEU A 188 24.60 17.38 10.86
N ARG A 189 24.20 16.11 10.90
CA ARG A 189 24.11 15.28 9.67
C ARG A 189 22.98 15.76 8.77
N LEU A 190 21.81 16.09 9.31
CA LEU A 190 20.67 16.56 8.54
C LEU A 190 20.91 17.93 7.89
N ASP A 191 21.71 18.79 8.52
CA ASP A 191 22.10 20.10 7.98
C ASP A 191 22.92 19.99 6.68
N GLU A 192 23.64 18.89 6.45
CA GLU A 192 24.38 18.66 5.20
C GLU A 192 23.44 18.67 3.95
N LYS A 193 22.16 18.42 4.13
CA LYS A 193 21.12 18.42 3.09
C LYS A 193 20.04 19.47 3.31
N ASN A 194 20.30 20.47 4.18
CA ASN A 194 19.37 21.54 4.51
C ASN A 194 17.99 21.01 4.95
N VAL A 195 17.97 19.99 5.79
CA VAL A 195 16.72 19.44 6.34
C VAL A 195 16.28 20.30 7.52
N ASP A 196 15.11 20.90 7.41
CA ASP A 196 14.46 21.61 8.51
C ASP A 196 13.95 20.61 9.57
N CYS A 197 14.37 20.82 10.83
CA CYS A 197 13.95 20.02 11.97
C CYS A 197 13.02 20.85 12.84
N LEU A 198 11.78 20.37 12.98
CA LEU A 198 10.82 20.92 13.93
C LEU A 198 10.89 20.12 15.23
N LEU A 199 11.11 20.82 16.34
CA LEU A 199 11.20 20.20 17.66
C LEU A 199 9.88 20.41 18.40
N TYR A 200 9.33 19.31 18.92
CA TYR A 200 8.13 19.31 19.76
C TYR A 200 8.45 18.65 21.09
N THR A 201 7.90 19.20 22.16
CA THR A 201 7.91 18.56 23.48
C THR A 201 6.61 17.77 23.69
N SER A 202 6.56 16.94 24.73
CA SER A 202 5.37 16.12 25.04
C SER A 202 4.09 16.94 25.27
N ASP A 203 4.22 18.24 25.56
CA ASP A 203 3.10 19.14 25.80
C ASP A 203 2.52 19.75 24.51
N ALA A 204 3.12 19.47 23.37
CA ALA A 204 2.66 19.95 22.06
C ALA A 204 1.73 18.95 21.33
N ALA A 205 1.36 17.84 21.97
CA ALA A 205 0.53 16.79 21.42
C ALA A 205 -0.94 16.82 21.88
N ASP A 206 -1.36 17.90 22.58
CA ASP A 206 -2.76 18.14 23.02
C ASP A 206 -3.54 18.98 21.99
#